data_65f488286fc088baeb75b4e05af22897
#
_entry.id   65f488286fc088baeb75b4e05af22897
#
_cell.length_a   1.000
_cell.length_b   1.000
_cell.length_c   1.000
_cell.angle_alpha   90.00
_cell.angle_beta   90.00
_cell.angle_gamma   90.00
#
_symmetry.space_group_name_H-M   'P 1'
#
loop_
_entity.id
_entity.type
_entity.pdbx_description
1 polymer ?
#
loop_
_entity_poly.entity_id
_entity_poly.type
_entity_poly.pdbx_seq_one_letter_code
_entity_poly.pdbx_strand_id
1 'polypeptide(L)'
;MPTGVLESKHTGEEDSVYATYYDFSQEARNLPAHRVLAMNRGEREGFLKVSLRLSDVDCVGVQEKAFVRPGSVTTEQVALAAQDAWDRLLQPSVEREIRADLTDRASASAIQVFGKNLHQLLMAPPVKGRVTLGVDPGFRTGCKLAVVDENGKVLATGVGPFTLPGQEAAKA
;
A
#
# COMPACT_ATOMS: atom_id res chain seq x y z
N MET A 1 10.96 -22.72 6.85
CA MET A 1 9.71 -22.18 6.27
C MET A 1 10.07 -21.63 4.90
N PRO A 2 9.35 -22.00 3.82
CA PRO A 2 9.61 -21.46 2.50
C PRO A 2 9.49 -19.93 2.54
N THR A 3 10.51 -19.27 2.04
CA THR A 3 10.56 -17.81 1.96
C THR A 3 9.88 -17.39 0.65
N GLY A 4 8.69 -16.82 0.75
CA GLY A 4 8.01 -16.25 -0.42
C GLY A 4 8.70 -14.97 -0.86
N VAL A 5 8.81 -14.78 -2.17
CA VAL A 5 9.34 -13.57 -2.79
C VAL A 5 8.18 -12.79 -3.41
N LEU A 6 8.00 -11.55 -2.99
CA LEU A 6 7.02 -10.65 -3.62
C LEU A 6 7.67 -10.01 -4.84
N GLU A 7 7.01 -10.17 -5.97
CA GLU A 7 7.41 -9.60 -7.25
C GLU A 7 6.37 -8.60 -7.73
N SER A 8 6.81 -7.53 -8.36
CA SER A 8 5.90 -6.62 -9.04
C SER A 8 6.44 -6.28 -10.42
N LYS A 9 5.54 -6.22 -11.40
CA LYS A 9 5.83 -5.93 -12.80
C LYS A 9 4.90 -4.84 -13.31
N HIS A 10 5.40 -4.03 -14.23
CA HIS A 10 4.60 -3.04 -14.92
C HIS A 10 3.57 -3.72 -15.84
N THR A 11 2.36 -3.18 -15.88
CA THR A 11 1.26 -3.75 -16.68
C THR A 11 0.94 -2.96 -17.96
N GLY A 12 1.49 -1.75 -18.11
CA GLY A 12 1.19 -0.83 -19.22
C GLY A 12 2.42 -0.22 -19.86
N GLU A 13 2.20 0.71 -20.80
CA GLU A 13 3.27 1.48 -21.44
C GLU A 13 3.40 2.89 -20.83
N GLU A 14 2.41 3.33 -20.03
CA GLU A 14 2.39 4.66 -19.43
C GLU A 14 3.27 4.70 -18.19
N ASP A 15 4.11 5.72 -18.11
CA ASP A 15 4.95 5.95 -16.94
C ASP A 15 4.13 6.46 -15.74
N SER A 16 4.51 6.06 -14.55
CA SER A 16 3.78 6.40 -13.32
C SER A 16 4.71 6.65 -12.14
N VAL A 17 4.15 7.15 -11.05
CA VAL A 17 4.86 7.32 -9.77
C VAL A 17 5.37 6.00 -9.17
N TYR A 18 4.97 4.86 -9.74
CA TYR A 18 5.36 3.51 -9.32
C TYR A 18 6.57 2.95 -10.07
N ALA A 19 7.31 3.76 -10.85
CA ALA A 19 8.47 3.34 -11.65
C ALA A 19 9.49 2.50 -10.87
N THR A 20 9.70 2.79 -9.59
CA THR A 20 10.59 2.03 -8.69
C THR A 20 10.16 0.56 -8.50
N TYR A 21 8.90 0.23 -8.82
CA TYR A 21 8.31 -1.10 -8.65
C TYR A 21 8.00 -1.81 -9.97
N TYR A 22 8.43 -1.29 -11.12
CA TYR A 22 8.15 -1.88 -12.45
C TYR A 22 8.84 -3.23 -12.68
N ASP A 23 9.99 -3.42 -12.07
CA ASP A 23 10.69 -4.72 -12.03
C ASP A 23 11.28 -4.90 -10.64
N PHE A 24 10.45 -5.28 -9.69
CA PHE A 24 10.80 -5.36 -8.29
C PHE A 24 10.65 -6.79 -7.77
N SER A 25 11.63 -7.24 -6.99
CA SER A 25 11.63 -8.56 -6.36
C SER A 25 12.31 -8.47 -5.00
N GLN A 26 11.61 -8.89 -3.94
CA GLN A 26 12.15 -8.93 -2.58
C GLN A 26 11.46 -10.00 -1.74
N GLU A 27 12.19 -10.60 -0.79
CA GLU A 27 11.60 -11.51 0.19
C GLU A 27 10.48 -10.83 0.98
N ALA A 28 9.31 -11.47 1.03
CA ALA A 28 8.11 -10.95 1.70
C ALA A 28 8.34 -10.69 3.19
N ARG A 29 9.19 -11.50 3.85
CA ARG A 29 9.53 -11.36 5.26
C ARG A 29 10.24 -10.05 5.57
N ASN A 30 11.09 -9.58 4.66
CA ASN A 30 11.96 -8.41 4.84
C ASN A 30 11.41 -7.15 4.15
N LEU A 31 10.14 -7.19 3.71
CA LEU A 31 9.56 -6.11 2.95
C LEU A 31 9.07 -4.97 3.86
N PRO A 32 9.57 -3.73 3.68
CA PRO A 32 9.11 -2.58 4.46
C PRO A 32 7.64 -2.26 4.21
N ALA A 33 6.93 -1.82 5.25
CA ALA A 33 5.51 -1.51 5.21
C ALA A 33 5.11 -0.55 4.07
N HIS A 34 5.87 0.53 3.87
CA HIS A 34 5.59 1.51 2.83
C HIS A 34 5.65 0.93 1.42
N ARG A 35 6.53 -0.07 1.16
CA ARG A 35 6.62 -0.75 -0.13
C ARG A 35 5.42 -1.64 -0.40
N VAL A 36 4.97 -2.39 0.62
CA VAL A 36 3.74 -3.21 0.53
C VAL A 36 2.56 -2.33 0.13
N LEU A 37 2.36 -1.22 0.85
CA LEU A 37 1.24 -0.30 0.59
C LEU A 37 1.35 0.40 -0.77
N ALA A 38 2.57 0.78 -1.19
CA ALA A 38 2.80 1.38 -2.50
C ALA A 38 2.49 0.41 -3.65
N MET A 39 2.95 -0.85 -3.55
CA MET A 39 2.65 -1.87 -4.56
C MET A 39 1.17 -2.22 -4.62
N ASN A 40 0.49 -2.38 -3.47
CA ASN A 40 -0.95 -2.62 -3.42
C ASN A 40 -1.75 -1.45 -4.04
N ARG A 41 -1.27 -0.22 -3.85
CA ARG A 41 -1.89 0.94 -4.48
C ARG A 41 -1.66 0.96 -5.98
N GLY A 42 -0.44 0.72 -6.46
CA GLY A 42 -0.11 0.64 -7.88
C GLY A 42 -0.88 -0.48 -8.61
N GLU A 43 -1.11 -1.62 -7.94
CA GLU A 43 -1.94 -2.71 -8.47
C GLU A 43 -3.41 -2.30 -8.57
N ARG A 44 -3.97 -1.66 -7.56
CA ARG A 44 -5.36 -1.16 -7.57
C ARG A 44 -5.58 -0.08 -8.62
N GLU A 45 -4.58 0.74 -8.90
CA GLU A 45 -4.62 1.78 -9.93
C GLU A 45 -4.30 1.22 -11.34
N GLY A 46 -3.96 -0.07 -11.47
CA GLY A 46 -3.75 -0.76 -12.74
C GLY A 46 -2.34 -0.61 -13.33
N PHE A 47 -1.40 0.02 -12.65
CA PHE A 47 -0.03 0.21 -13.13
C PHE A 47 0.89 -0.98 -12.84
N LEU A 48 0.59 -1.76 -11.81
CA LEU A 48 1.41 -2.88 -11.38
C LEU A 48 0.61 -4.18 -11.35
N LYS A 49 1.29 -5.28 -11.65
CA LYS A 49 0.85 -6.64 -11.33
C LYS A 49 1.75 -7.19 -10.24
N VAL A 50 1.17 -7.47 -9.08
CA VAL A 50 1.90 -7.98 -7.91
C VAL A 50 1.60 -9.45 -7.72
N SER A 51 2.63 -10.27 -7.55
CA SER A 51 2.52 -11.71 -7.32
C SER A 51 3.49 -12.17 -6.23
N LEU A 52 3.12 -13.24 -5.55
CA LEU A 52 3.98 -13.88 -4.57
C LEU A 52 4.49 -15.20 -5.14
N ARG A 53 5.81 -15.27 -5.38
CA ARG A 53 6.44 -16.52 -5.81
C ARG A 53 6.84 -17.33 -4.57
N LEU A 54 6.31 -18.53 -4.48
CA LEU A 54 6.66 -19.53 -3.49
C LEU A 54 7.54 -20.60 -4.16
N SER A 55 8.32 -21.33 -3.35
CA SER A 55 9.08 -22.47 -3.87
C SER A 55 8.13 -23.65 -4.07
N ASP A 56 7.77 -23.95 -5.32
CA ASP A 56 6.86 -25.06 -5.65
C ASP A 56 7.40 -26.41 -5.17
N VAL A 57 8.71 -26.62 -5.31
CA VAL A 57 9.38 -27.85 -4.89
C VAL A 57 9.22 -28.10 -3.39
N ASP A 58 9.34 -27.07 -2.55
CA ASP A 58 9.18 -27.20 -1.11
C ASP A 58 7.72 -27.41 -0.74
N CYS A 59 6.81 -26.70 -1.40
CA CYS A 59 5.37 -26.74 -1.09
C CYS A 59 4.71 -28.04 -1.53
N VAL A 60 5.01 -28.51 -2.74
CA VAL A 60 4.52 -29.81 -3.25
C VAL A 60 5.14 -30.95 -2.44
N GLY A 61 6.45 -30.88 -2.13
CA GLY A 61 7.13 -31.88 -1.31
C GLY A 61 6.53 -32.06 0.10
N VAL A 62 5.94 -31.03 0.69
CA VAL A 62 5.19 -31.15 1.96
C VAL A 62 3.93 -32.00 1.77
N GLN A 63 3.19 -31.77 0.67
CA GLN A 63 1.97 -32.54 0.36
C GLN A 63 2.32 -33.99 0.00
N GLU A 64 3.36 -34.19 -0.82
CA GLU A 64 3.82 -35.54 -1.18
C GLU A 64 4.20 -36.36 0.04
N LYS A 65 4.95 -35.78 0.98
CA LYS A 65 5.30 -36.45 2.25
C LYS A 65 4.07 -36.81 3.10
N ALA A 66 3.02 -36.02 3.03
CA ALA A 66 1.81 -36.25 3.81
C ALA A 66 0.88 -37.33 3.19
N PHE A 67 0.76 -37.37 1.87
CA PHE A 67 -0.27 -38.12 1.19
C PHE A 67 0.25 -39.22 0.28
N VAL A 68 1.46 -39.10 -0.31
CA VAL A 68 2.00 -40.08 -1.23
C VAL A 68 2.65 -41.24 -0.47
N ARG A 69 2.21 -42.47 -0.77
CA ARG A 69 2.78 -43.68 -0.19
C ARG A 69 3.63 -44.39 -1.26
N PRO A 70 4.95 -44.48 -1.09
CA PRO A 70 5.82 -45.17 -2.03
C PRO A 70 5.46 -46.65 -2.18
N GLY A 71 5.53 -47.17 -3.42
CA GLY A 71 5.29 -48.57 -3.68
C GLY A 71 3.81 -49.00 -3.82
N SER A 72 2.86 -48.08 -3.70
CA SER A 72 1.45 -48.33 -4.00
C SER A 72 1.18 -48.22 -5.50
N VAL A 73 0.22 -48.97 -6.02
CA VAL A 73 -0.26 -48.86 -7.40
C VAL A 73 -0.79 -47.46 -7.74
N THR A 74 -1.22 -46.71 -6.72
CA THR A 74 -1.79 -45.36 -6.86
C THR A 74 -0.79 -44.23 -6.60
N THR A 75 0.49 -44.56 -6.32
CA THR A 75 1.52 -43.55 -5.97
C THR A 75 1.58 -42.40 -6.96
N GLU A 76 1.67 -42.73 -8.25
CA GLU A 76 1.77 -41.75 -9.33
C GLU A 76 0.51 -40.88 -9.44
N GLN A 77 -0.68 -41.45 -9.31
CA GLN A 77 -1.93 -40.73 -9.39
C GLN A 77 -2.11 -39.76 -8.22
N VAL A 78 -1.70 -40.15 -7.01
CA VAL A 78 -1.75 -39.29 -5.83
C VAL A 78 -0.72 -38.14 -5.94
N ALA A 79 0.47 -38.38 -6.50
CA ALA A 79 1.47 -37.32 -6.75
C ALA A 79 0.95 -36.30 -7.77
N LEU A 80 0.35 -36.76 -8.87
CA LEU A 80 -0.27 -35.86 -9.86
C LEU A 80 -1.41 -35.03 -9.26
N ALA A 81 -2.24 -35.67 -8.41
CA ALA A 81 -3.30 -34.95 -7.72
C ALA A 81 -2.79 -33.92 -6.70
N ALA A 82 -1.67 -34.21 -6.03
CA ALA A 82 -1.03 -33.25 -5.13
C ALA A 82 -0.48 -32.02 -5.89
N GLN A 83 0.11 -32.23 -7.06
CA GLN A 83 0.57 -31.15 -7.92
C GLN A 83 -0.61 -30.29 -8.42
N ASP A 84 -1.66 -30.92 -8.96
CA ASP A 84 -2.87 -30.19 -9.41
C ASP A 84 -3.54 -29.43 -8.27
N ALA A 85 -3.59 -30.00 -7.09
CA ALA A 85 -4.15 -29.34 -5.90
C ALA A 85 -3.30 -28.12 -5.49
N TRP A 86 -1.98 -28.22 -5.61
CA TRP A 86 -1.09 -27.09 -5.38
C TRP A 86 -1.37 -25.96 -6.37
N ASP A 87 -1.23 -26.22 -7.65
CA ASP A 87 -1.29 -25.21 -8.70
C ASP A 87 -2.65 -24.50 -8.75
N ARG A 88 -3.73 -25.26 -8.58
CA ARG A 88 -5.07 -24.76 -8.82
C ARG A 88 -5.78 -24.24 -7.57
N LEU A 89 -5.48 -24.79 -6.39
CA LEU A 89 -6.24 -24.52 -5.16
C LEU A 89 -5.37 -23.87 -4.08
N LEU A 90 -4.25 -24.49 -3.74
CA LEU A 90 -3.48 -24.09 -2.55
C LEU A 90 -2.63 -22.87 -2.81
N GLN A 91 -1.87 -22.81 -3.90
CA GLN A 91 -1.01 -21.68 -4.22
C GLN A 91 -1.79 -20.36 -4.27
N PRO A 92 -2.92 -20.23 -4.99
CA PRO A 92 -3.69 -18.99 -5.00
C PRO A 92 -4.30 -18.63 -3.63
N SER A 93 -4.62 -19.63 -2.82
CA SER A 93 -5.16 -19.41 -1.48
C SER A 93 -4.09 -18.92 -0.52
N VAL A 94 -2.93 -19.56 -0.52
CA VAL A 94 -1.77 -19.19 0.31
C VAL A 94 -1.25 -17.80 -0.09
N GLU A 95 -1.18 -17.51 -1.38
CA GLU A 95 -0.80 -16.18 -1.86
C GLU A 95 -1.72 -15.09 -1.31
N ARG A 96 -3.03 -15.28 -1.39
CA ARG A 96 -4.02 -14.32 -0.86
C ARG A 96 -3.86 -14.12 0.65
N GLU A 97 -3.67 -15.20 1.40
CA GLU A 97 -3.52 -15.15 2.86
C GLU A 97 -2.24 -14.40 3.26
N ILE A 98 -1.10 -14.72 2.63
CA ILE A 98 0.16 -14.03 2.89
C ILE A 98 0.09 -12.56 2.51
N ARG A 99 -0.51 -12.21 1.36
CA ARG A 99 -0.68 -10.83 0.93
C ARG A 99 -1.61 -10.05 1.86
N ALA A 100 -2.67 -10.66 2.38
CA ALA A 100 -3.54 -10.06 3.38
C ALA A 100 -2.78 -9.77 4.67
N ASP A 101 -2.05 -10.75 5.21
CA ASP A 101 -1.24 -10.57 6.43
C ASP A 101 -0.16 -9.48 6.26
N LEU A 102 0.52 -9.45 5.11
CA LEU A 102 1.48 -8.37 4.79
C LEU A 102 0.80 -7.00 4.79
N THR A 103 -0.39 -6.90 4.21
CA THR A 103 -1.15 -5.64 4.13
C THR A 103 -1.60 -5.18 5.50
N ASP A 104 -2.10 -6.07 6.34
CA ASP A 104 -2.56 -5.76 7.69
C ASP A 104 -1.42 -5.27 8.57
N ARG A 105 -0.27 -5.96 8.54
CA ARG A 105 0.95 -5.53 9.25
C ARG A 105 1.47 -4.19 8.74
N ALA A 106 1.49 -4.00 7.43
CA ALA A 106 1.93 -2.75 6.82
C ALA A 106 1.00 -1.58 7.18
N SER A 107 -0.31 -1.81 7.18
CA SER A 107 -1.31 -0.81 7.56
C SER A 107 -1.19 -0.42 9.02
N ALA A 108 -1.05 -1.39 9.92
CA ALA A 108 -0.84 -1.14 11.34
C ALA A 108 0.42 -0.29 11.60
N SER A 109 1.52 -0.62 10.93
CA SER A 109 2.76 0.16 11.01
C SER A 109 2.59 1.59 10.48
N ALA A 110 1.91 1.76 9.34
CA ALA A 110 1.65 3.08 8.74
C ALA A 110 0.78 3.95 9.64
N ILE A 111 -0.25 3.38 10.27
CA ILE A 111 -1.11 4.09 11.23
C ILE A 111 -0.31 4.59 12.44
N GLN A 112 0.63 3.78 12.96
CA GLN A 112 1.48 4.20 14.07
C GLN A 112 2.39 5.38 13.69
N VAL A 113 3.00 5.32 12.49
CA VAL A 113 3.85 6.42 11.98
C VAL A 113 3.02 7.68 11.77
N PHE A 114 1.85 7.54 11.15
CA PHE A 114 0.92 8.66 10.96
C PHE A 114 0.51 9.29 12.30
N GLY A 115 0.15 8.48 13.29
CA GLY A 115 -0.23 8.94 14.63
C GLY A 115 0.88 9.75 15.32
N LYS A 116 2.14 9.28 15.20
CA LYS A 116 3.31 10.02 15.72
C LYS A 116 3.49 11.36 15.04
N ASN A 117 3.41 11.40 13.70
CA ASN A 117 3.55 12.64 12.93
C ASN A 117 2.41 13.61 13.23
N LEU A 118 1.17 13.13 13.31
CA LEU A 118 0.02 13.93 13.66
C LEU A 118 0.15 14.52 15.08
N HIS A 119 0.58 13.70 16.05
CA HIS A 119 0.84 14.18 17.41
C HIS A 119 1.87 15.31 17.42
N GLN A 120 2.98 15.18 16.69
CA GLN A 120 4.00 16.22 16.59
C GLN A 120 3.45 17.52 15.99
N LEU A 121 2.61 17.43 14.96
CA LEU A 121 1.95 18.58 14.34
C LEU A 121 0.99 19.27 15.31
N LEU A 122 0.15 18.50 16.00
CA LEU A 122 -0.84 19.04 16.94
C LEU A 122 -0.18 19.64 18.20
N MET A 123 0.97 19.11 18.60
CA MET A 123 1.74 19.61 19.75
C MET A 123 2.76 20.69 19.37
N ALA A 124 2.78 21.13 18.11
CA ALA A 124 3.64 22.24 17.70
C ALA A 124 3.29 23.51 18.50
N PRO A 125 4.27 24.20 19.07
CA PRO A 125 4.00 25.41 19.87
C PRO A 125 3.36 26.49 18.99
N PRO A 126 2.33 27.21 19.52
CA PRO A 126 1.71 28.30 18.79
C PRO A 126 2.71 29.45 18.53
N VAL A 127 2.50 30.16 17.43
CA VAL A 127 3.25 31.39 17.15
C VAL A 127 2.81 32.44 18.16
N LYS A 128 3.69 32.81 19.08
CA LYS A 128 3.38 33.78 20.16
C LYS A 128 3.72 35.20 19.75
N GLY A 129 2.91 36.17 20.23
CA GLY A 129 3.20 37.59 20.13
C GLY A 129 3.11 38.17 18.72
N ARG A 130 2.34 37.53 17.83
CA ARG A 130 2.13 37.99 16.45
C ARG A 130 0.72 37.74 16.00
N VAL A 131 0.15 38.68 15.27
CA VAL A 131 -1.07 38.42 14.49
C VAL A 131 -0.73 37.50 13.35
N THR A 132 -1.46 36.38 13.22
CA THR A 132 -1.17 35.33 12.25
C THR A 132 -2.35 35.15 11.31
N LEU A 133 -2.08 35.08 10.01
CA LEU A 133 -3.04 34.69 8.99
C LEU A 133 -2.85 33.21 8.65
N GLY A 134 -3.85 32.38 8.98
CA GLY A 134 -3.93 31.00 8.54
C GLY A 134 -4.64 30.89 7.18
N VAL A 135 -4.06 30.13 6.27
CA VAL A 135 -4.62 29.89 4.92
C VAL A 135 -4.71 28.40 4.68
N ASP A 136 -5.94 27.91 4.42
CA ASP A 136 -6.20 26.50 4.05
C ASP A 136 -6.66 26.47 2.58
N PRO A 137 -5.79 26.00 1.64
CA PRO A 137 -6.12 25.97 0.23
C PRO A 137 -7.22 24.97 -0.11
N GLY A 138 -8.31 25.44 -0.70
CA GLY A 138 -9.39 24.61 -1.17
C GLY A 138 -9.61 24.73 -2.68
N PHE A 139 -9.42 23.64 -3.42
CA PHE A 139 -9.51 23.64 -4.89
C PHE A 139 -10.93 23.93 -5.43
N ARG A 140 -11.97 23.54 -4.67
CA ARG A 140 -13.36 23.70 -5.11
C ARG A 140 -14.05 24.96 -4.55
N THR A 141 -13.74 25.30 -3.32
CA THR A 141 -14.46 26.33 -2.54
C THR A 141 -13.65 27.60 -2.33
N GLY A 142 -12.42 27.66 -2.82
CA GLY A 142 -11.48 28.74 -2.53
C GLY A 142 -10.72 28.51 -1.21
N CYS A 143 -9.74 29.36 -0.94
CA CYS A 143 -8.96 29.32 0.29
C CYS A 143 -9.79 29.81 1.48
N LYS A 144 -9.82 28.98 2.53
CA LYS A 144 -10.33 29.43 3.83
C LYS A 144 -9.25 30.23 4.53
N LEU A 145 -9.63 31.38 5.06
CA LEU A 145 -8.74 32.32 5.71
C LEU A 145 -9.20 32.53 7.15
N ALA A 146 -8.25 32.56 8.08
CA ALA A 146 -8.51 32.93 9.47
C ALA A 146 -7.38 33.84 9.98
N VAL A 147 -7.73 34.97 10.57
CA VAL A 147 -6.80 35.86 11.25
C VAL A 147 -6.96 35.67 12.75
N VAL A 148 -5.84 35.41 13.42
CA VAL A 148 -5.82 35.25 14.89
C VAL A 148 -4.87 36.30 15.51
N ASP A 149 -5.22 36.75 16.71
CA ASP A 149 -4.35 37.65 17.48
C ASP A 149 -3.18 36.90 18.12
N GLU A 150 -2.33 37.63 18.84
CA GLU A 150 -1.17 37.12 19.58
C GLU A 150 -1.48 36.10 20.67
N ASN A 151 -2.75 35.99 21.10
CA ASN A 151 -3.23 35.05 22.09
C ASN A 151 -3.99 33.86 21.46
N GLY A 152 -4.12 33.81 20.13
CA GLY A 152 -4.85 32.76 19.41
C GLY A 152 -6.36 33.02 19.28
N LYS A 153 -6.86 34.22 19.67
CA LYS A 153 -8.27 34.59 19.49
C LYS A 153 -8.52 34.90 18.01
N VAL A 154 -9.55 34.30 17.44
CA VAL A 154 -9.98 34.55 16.06
C VAL A 154 -10.50 35.98 15.93
N LEU A 155 -9.88 36.77 15.08
CA LEU A 155 -10.27 38.16 14.80
C LEU A 155 -11.21 38.25 13.59
N ALA A 156 -10.93 37.46 12.54
CA ALA A 156 -11.74 37.42 11.33
C ALA A 156 -11.58 36.09 10.61
N THR A 157 -12.60 35.70 9.88
CA THR A 157 -12.59 34.55 8.97
C THR A 157 -13.12 34.95 7.61
N GLY A 158 -12.68 34.28 6.54
CA GLY A 158 -13.14 34.57 5.21
C GLY A 158 -12.85 33.40 4.26
N VAL A 159 -13.42 33.49 3.06
CA VAL A 159 -13.10 32.61 1.94
C VAL A 159 -12.65 33.47 0.79
N GLY A 160 -11.39 33.30 0.38
CA GLY A 160 -10.81 34.00 -0.76
C GLY A 160 -10.85 33.15 -2.03
N PRO A 161 -11.17 33.72 -3.20
CA PRO A 161 -10.99 33.02 -4.46
C PRO A 161 -9.49 32.79 -4.67
N PHE A 162 -9.10 31.51 -4.78
CA PHE A 162 -7.73 31.17 -5.16
C PHE A 162 -7.78 30.66 -6.60
N THR A 163 -7.41 31.52 -7.53
CA THR A 163 -7.23 31.15 -8.93
C THR A 163 -5.77 30.79 -9.15
N LEU A 164 -5.50 29.52 -9.40
CA LEU A 164 -4.22 29.14 -10.01
C LEU A 164 -4.15 29.77 -11.41
N PRO A 165 -2.95 30.25 -11.85
CA PRO A 165 -2.77 30.76 -13.20
C PRO A 165 -3.29 29.74 -14.23
N GLY A 166 -4.28 30.12 -15.05
CA GLY A 166 -4.91 29.26 -16.05
C GLY A 166 -6.30 28.71 -15.69
N GLN A 167 -6.84 28.96 -14.51
CA GLN A 167 -8.21 28.51 -14.11
C GLN A 167 -9.23 29.66 -14.01
N GLU A 168 -8.92 30.81 -14.56
CA GLU A 168 -9.83 31.98 -14.50
C GLU A 168 -11.14 31.82 -15.28
N ALA A 169 -11.21 30.84 -16.19
CA ALA A 169 -12.33 30.68 -17.11
C ALA A 169 -13.48 29.76 -16.58
N ALA A 170 -13.37 29.20 -15.40
CA ALA A 170 -14.37 28.21 -14.89
C ALA A 170 -15.37 28.78 -13.88
N LYS A 171 -15.43 30.10 -13.72
CA LYS A 171 -16.41 30.79 -12.85
C LYS A 171 -17.05 31.95 -13.58
N ALA A 172 -17.80 31.64 -14.62
CA ALA A 172 -18.88 32.47 -15.13
C ALA A 172 -20.21 31.73 -14.93
#